data_95cb9d08cea81a83ed97ea39d03e87e2
#
_entry.id   95cb9d08cea81a83ed97ea39d03e87e2
#
_cell.length_a   1.000
_cell.length_b   1.000
_cell.length_c   1.000
_cell.angle_alpha   90.00
_cell.angle_beta   90.00
_cell.angle_gamma   90.00
#
_symmetry.space_group_name_H-M   'P 1'
#
loop_
_entity.id
_entity.type
_entity.pdbx_description
1 polymer ?
#
loop_
_entity_poly.entity_id
_entity_poly.type
_entity_poly.pdbx_seq_one_letter_code
_entity_poly.pdbx_strand_id
1 'polypeptide(L)'
;DLVHVSLAGQLKWKATSVAEQMARLGHVDVEVPIERMPEDDAERGLHWRTRIEMIADADGRPSMHRRGTHVRVPIDTMPLASRTLLEVAEREHVWEGSFEPGSQIRLSVPEPRDNAPISDNYAVLVNGEVVAGSRELTEKVTVAGHEFEYNVDAGGFWQMHRHAPIALTNHVIDLVRGELDGAKSACLWDLYSGSGLFTLPLATLTAERTRMLSVEGGKTAVRNAQRNLRHIHLGNVDARVGDVAKTLANVRNDLAKPDVVVLDPPRAGARAKVCRQIAEAEAKSAVYIACDPASLARDTATLVSLGYELADIRAFDIYPMTHHVETVALFRKHEQ
;
A
#
# COMPACT_ATOMS: atom_id res chain seq x y z
N ASP A 1 -1.43 -20.07 -0.39
CA ASP A 1 -0.06 -20.59 -0.54
C ASP A 1 0.44 -21.24 0.76
N LEU A 2 0.21 -20.59 1.91
CA LEU A 2 0.70 -21.03 3.22
C LEU A 2 -0.39 -21.62 4.13
N VAL A 3 -1.53 -22.01 3.58
CA VAL A 3 -2.67 -22.57 4.34
C VAL A 3 -2.34 -23.84 5.15
N HIS A 4 -1.26 -24.53 4.79
CA HIS A 4 -0.74 -25.73 5.47
C HIS A 4 0.28 -25.40 6.57
N VAL A 5 0.62 -24.13 6.74
CA VAL A 5 1.60 -23.64 7.74
C VAL A 5 0.84 -22.95 8.85
N SER A 6 1.18 -23.22 10.11
CA SER A 6 0.59 -22.50 11.25
C SER A 6 0.82 -20.98 11.13
N LEU A 7 -0.08 -20.18 11.71
CA LEU A 7 0.05 -18.72 11.64
C LEU A 7 1.38 -18.21 12.18
N ALA A 8 1.86 -18.76 13.30
CA ALA A 8 3.19 -18.45 13.84
C ALA A 8 4.32 -18.87 12.87
N GLY A 9 4.18 -20.02 12.21
CA GLY A 9 5.11 -20.48 11.20
C GLY A 9 5.16 -19.57 9.97
N GLN A 10 4.00 -19.01 9.56
CA GLN A 10 3.92 -18.03 8.47
C GLN A 10 4.71 -16.77 8.78
N LEU A 11 4.60 -16.23 10.00
CA LEU A 11 5.38 -15.06 10.44
C LEU A 11 6.88 -15.35 10.38
N LYS A 12 7.31 -16.45 10.99
CA LYS A 12 8.72 -16.85 10.97
C LYS A 12 9.25 -16.98 9.54
N TRP A 13 8.50 -17.66 8.67
CA TRP A 13 8.89 -17.84 7.28
C TRP A 13 9.03 -16.50 6.54
N LYS A 14 8.07 -15.59 6.71
CA LYS A 14 8.07 -14.26 6.08
C LYS A 14 9.25 -13.42 6.55
N ALA A 15 9.48 -13.33 7.86
CA ALA A 15 10.62 -12.61 8.42
C ALA A 15 11.96 -13.16 7.92
N THR A 16 12.11 -14.50 7.94
CA THR A 16 13.31 -15.18 7.40
C THR A 16 13.50 -14.87 5.92
N SER A 17 12.42 -14.92 5.11
CA SER A 17 12.51 -14.63 3.67
C SER A 17 12.99 -13.20 3.40
N VAL A 18 12.55 -12.20 4.17
CA VAL A 18 13.05 -10.83 4.06
C VAL A 18 14.52 -10.77 4.44
N ALA A 19 14.90 -11.30 5.60
CA ALA A 19 16.29 -11.30 6.08
C ALA A 19 17.25 -11.98 5.10
N GLU A 20 16.87 -13.13 4.53
CA GLU A 20 17.68 -13.83 3.52
C GLU A 20 17.88 -13.00 2.24
N GLN A 21 16.85 -12.29 1.76
CA GLN A 21 17.00 -11.41 0.60
C GLN A 21 17.90 -10.21 0.93
N MET A 22 17.74 -9.61 2.11
CA MET A 22 18.58 -8.52 2.56
C MET A 22 20.05 -8.93 2.65
N ALA A 23 20.37 -10.09 3.20
CA ALA A 23 21.74 -10.62 3.25
C ALA A 23 22.29 -10.92 1.86
N ARG A 24 21.52 -11.62 0.99
CA ARG A 24 22.01 -12.11 -0.30
C ARG A 24 22.11 -11.06 -1.38
N LEU A 25 21.15 -10.14 -1.47
CA LEU A 25 21.04 -9.13 -2.53
C LEU A 25 21.29 -7.72 -2.02
N GLY A 26 20.96 -7.45 -0.77
CA GLY A 26 21.15 -6.16 -0.12
C GLY A 26 22.53 -6.01 0.50
N HIS A 27 23.23 -7.14 0.72
CA HIS A 27 24.53 -7.21 1.42
C HIS A 27 24.46 -6.62 2.84
N VAL A 28 23.29 -6.76 3.48
CA VAL A 28 23.04 -6.30 4.85
C VAL A 28 22.47 -7.46 5.66
N ASP A 29 23.19 -7.84 6.73
CA ASP A 29 22.69 -8.80 7.71
C ASP A 29 21.81 -8.07 8.72
N VAL A 30 20.54 -8.48 8.82
CA VAL A 30 19.56 -7.81 9.67
C VAL A 30 18.55 -8.81 10.23
N GLU A 31 18.15 -8.61 11.47
CA GLU A 31 16.97 -9.24 12.04
C GLU A 31 15.73 -8.43 11.65
N VAL A 32 14.71 -9.12 11.17
CA VAL A 32 13.48 -8.49 10.66
C VAL A 32 12.32 -8.80 11.64
N PRO A 33 11.98 -7.89 12.55
CA PRO A 33 10.75 -8.02 13.31
C PRO A 33 9.54 -7.98 12.38
N ILE A 34 8.54 -8.82 12.68
CA ILE A 34 7.31 -8.89 11.89
C ILE A 34 6.08 -8.68 12.77
N GLU A 35 5.20 -7.81 12.31
CA GLU A 35 3.96 -7.47 12.99
C GLU A 35 2.77 -8.17 12.32
N ARG A 36 1.94 -8.83 13.14
CA ARG A 36 0.63 -9.37 12.74
C ARG A 36 -0.43 -8.30 12.91
N MET A 37 -1.37 -8.25 11.96
CA MET A 37 -2.47 -7.30 12.05
C MET A 37 -3.46 -7.70 13.14
N PRO A 38 -4.14 -6.72 13.76
CA PRO A 38 -5.18 -6.97 14.74
C PRO A 38 -6.23 -7.97 14.20
N GLU A 39 -6.77 -8.80 15.10
CA GLU A 39 -7.82 -9.79 14.85
C GLU A 39 -7.44 -10.97 13.92
N ASP A 40 -6.33 -10.93 13.17
CA ASP A 40 -5.94 -12.00 12.25
C ASP A 40 -5.75 -13.36 12.94
N ASP A 41 -5.23 -13.38 14.16
CA ASP A 41 -5.10 -14.63 14.91
C ASP A 41 -6.47 -15.18 15.35
N ALA A 42 -7.38 -14.29 15.77
CA ALA A 42 -8.75 -14.67 16.15
C ALA A 42 -9.55 -15.18 14.93
N GLU A 43 -9.36 -14.55 13.78
CA GLU A 43 -9.96 -14.95 12.49
C GLU A 43 -9.16 -16.06 11.77
N ARG A 44 -8.13 -16.61 12.41
CA ARG A 44 -7.28 -17.68 11.84
C ARG A 44 -6.64 -17.33 10.50
N GLY A 45 -6.32 -16.06 10.29
CA GLY A 45 -5.75 -15.53 9.05
C GLY A 45 -6.73 -15.42 7.89
N LEU A 46 -8.03 -15.42 8.17
CA LEU A 46 -9.11 -15.26 7.22
C LEU A 46 -9.76 -13.87 7.36
N HIS A 47 -10.71 -13.56 6.48
CA HIS A 47 -11.60 -12.39 6.57
C HIS A 47 -10.92 -11.01 6.67
N TRP A 48 -9.74 -10.87 6.08
CA TRP A 48 -8.98 -9.62 6.12
C TRP A 48 -9.10 -8.76 4.85
N ARG A 49 -9.56 -9.35 3.72
CA ARG A 49 -9.45 -8.73 2.40
C ARG A 49 -10.68 -7.92 2.05
N THR A 50 -10.50 -6.62 1.79
CA THR A 50 -11.58 -5.67 1.45
C THR A 50 -11.81 -5.52 -0.04
N ARG A 51 -10.95 -6.12 -0.88
CA ARG A 51 -11.05 -6.10 -2.36
C ARG A 51 -10.69 -7.45 -2.92
N ILE A 52 -11.52 -7.96 -3.83
CA ILE A 52 -11.27 -9.20 -4.56
C ILE A 52 -11.45 -8.99 -6.06
N GLU A 53 -10.69 -9.74 -6.83
CA GLU A 53 -10.83 -9.82 -8.28
C GLU A 53 -10.99 -11.28 -8.70
N MET A 54 -11.94 -11.53 -9.55
CA MET A 54 -12.32 -12.84 -10.08
C MET A 54 -12.48 -12.74 -11.59
N ILE A 55 -12.59 -13.89 -12.24
CA ILE A 55 -12.89 -13.97 -13.66
C ILE A 55 -14.02 -14.97 -13.88
N ALA A 56 -14.96 -14.66 -14.74
CA ALA A 56 -16.02 -15.60 -15.07
C ALA A 56 -15.48 -16.81 -15.85
N ASP A 57 -15.87 -18.03 -15.45
CA ASP A 57 -15.53 -19.26 -16.16
C ASP A 57 -16.32 -19.41 -17.47
N ALA A 58 -16.26 -20.58 -18.10
CA ALA A 58 -16.97 -20.86 -19.35
C ALA A 58 -18.50 -20.92 -19.16
N ASP A 59 -18.96 -21.18 -17.95
CA ASP A 59 -20.37 -21.24 -17.59
C ASP A 59 -20.89 -19.91 -17.00
N GLY A 60 -20.05 -18.86 -16.96
CA GLY A 60 -20.39 -17.54 -16.44
C GLY A 60 -20.34 -17.46 -14.92
N ARG A 61 -19.72 -18.42 -14.21
CA ARG A 61 -19.59 -18.41 -12.75
C ARG A 61 -18.31 -17.69 -12.32
N PRO A 62 -18.30 -16.99 -11.17
CA PRO A 62 -17.08 -16.45 -10.58
C PRO A 62 -16.03 -17.55 -10.37
N SER A 63 -14.81 -17.29 -10.76
CA SER A 63 -13.73 -18.25 -10.67
C SER A 63 -12.38 -17.58 -10.36
N MET A 64 -11.44 -18.39 -9.89
CA MET A 64 -10.05 -17.99 -9.67
C MET A 64 -9.13 -18.88 -10.52
N HIS A 65 -8.00 -18.34 -10.97
CA HIS A 65 -6.98 -19.16 -11.59
C HIS A 65 -6.31 -20.08 -10.57
N ARG A 66 -6.19 -21.36 -10.90
CA ARG A 66 -5.29 -22.24 -10.18
C ARG A 66 -3.86 -21.71 -10.32
N ARG A 67 -3.15 -21.61 -9.21
CA ARG A 67 -1.78 -21.07 -9.17
C ARG A 67 -0.90 -21.67 -10.27
N GLY A 68 -0.21 -20.79 -11.00
CA GLY A 68 0.73 -21.19 -12.08
C GLY A 68 0.06 -21.77 -13.32
N THR A 69 -1.25 -21.68 -13.47
CA THR A 69 -1.99 -22.18 -14.62
C THR A 69 -3.03 -21.18 -15.12
N HIS A 70 -3.60 -21.43 -16.31
CA HIS A 70 -4.76 -20.71 -16.83
C HIS A 70 -6.10 -21.42 -16.53
N VAL A 71 -6.05 -22.51 -15.74
CA VAL A 71 -7.25 -23.25 -15.38
C VAL A 71 -8.08 -22.42 -14.39
N ARG A 72 -9.32 -22.17 -14.74
CA ARG A 72 -10.30 -21.46 -13.89
C ARG A 72 -11.00 -22.46 -13.00
N VAL A 73 -11.05 -22.17 -11.71
CA VAL A 73 -11.76 -22.97 -10.71
C VAL A 73 -12.92 -22.11 -10.20
N PRO A 74 -14.17 -22.51 -10.46
CA PRO A 74 -15.32 -21.78 -9.95
C PRO A 74 -15.31 -21.76 -8.42
N ILE A 75 -15.77 -20.66 -7.86
CA ILE A 75 -15.88 -20.45 -6.43
C ILE A 75 -17.25 -19.91 -6.09
N ASP A 76 -17.74 -20.28 -4.93
CA ASP A 76 -19.01 -19.83 -4.34
C ASP A 76 -18.79 -19.03 -3.05
N THR A 77 -17.54 -18.83 -2.67
CA THR A 77 -17.12 -17.99 -1.54
C THR A 77 -15.62 -17.66 -1.65
N MET A 78 -15.18 -16.70 -0.86
CA MET A 78 -13.77 -16.32 -0.72
C MET A 78 -13.40 -16.20 0.76
N PRO A 79 -12.81 -17.24 1.37
CA PRO A 79 -12.51 -17.24 2.82
C PRO A 79 -11.61 -16.10 3.29
N LEU A 80 -10.80 -15.52 2.42
CA LEU A 80 -9.93 -14.37 2.75
C LEU A 80 -10.68 -13.03 2.71
N ALA A 81 -11.85 -12.96 2.07
CA ALA A 81 -12.64 -11.74 1.98
C ALA A 81 -13.21 -11.36 3.35
N SER A 82 -13.26 -10.06 3.65
CA SER A 82 -13.89 -9.55 4.86
C SER A 82 -15.35 -10.01 4.95
N ARG A 83 -15.88 -10.10 6.15
CA ARG A 83 -17.27 -10.52 6.35
C ARG A 83 -18.24 -9.58 5.65
N THR A 84 -17.96 -8.27 5.73
CA THR A 84 -18.73 -7.25 5.02
C THR A 84 -18.70 -7.43 3.50
N LEU A 85 -17.53 -7.80 2.94
CA LEU A 85 -17.43 -8.07 1.51
C LEU A 85 -18.25 -9.30 1.12
N LEU A 86 -18.22 -10.37 1.93
CA LEU A 86 -19.02 -11.58 1.69
C LEU A 86 -20.52 -11.27 1.74
N GLU A 87 -20.98 -10.48 2.71
CA GLU A 87 -22.38 -10.06 2.82
C GLU A 87 -22.82 -9.23 1.59
N VAL A 88 -21.97 -8.33 1.10
CA VAL A 88 -22.22 -7.60 -0.15
C VAL A 88 -22.30 -8.56 -1.34
N ALA A 89 -21.37 -9.51 -1.44
CA ALA A 89 -21.35 -10.47 -2.53
C ALA A 89 -22.62 -11.36 -2.56
N GLU A 90 -23.14 -11.74 -1.41
CA GLU A 90 -24.43 -12.46 -1.27
C GLU A 90 -25.61 -11.57 -1.66
N ARG A 91 -25.66 -10.34 -1.12
CA ARG A 91 -26.73 -9.38 -1.39
C ARG A 91 -26.85 -9.04 -2.88
N GLU A 92 -25.70 -8.89 -3.55
CA GLU A 92 -25.63 -8.57 -4.98
C GLU A 92 -25.63 -9.82 -5.88
N HIS A 93 -25.91 -11.01 -5.32
CA HIS A 93 -26.00 -12.30 -6.04
C HIS A 93 -24.74 -12.64 -6.87
N VAL A 94 -23.56 -12.19 -6.42
CA VAL A 94 -22.32 -12.37 -7.16
C VAL A 94 -21.97 -13.85 -7.35
N TRP A 95 -22.21 -14.67 -6.31
CA TRP A 95 -21.88 -16.10 -6.35
C TRP A 95 -22.79 -16.95 -7.24
N GLU A 96 -23.98 -16.46 -7.57
CA GLU A 96 -24.95 -17.18 -8.39
C GLU A 96 -24.57 -17.23 -9.88
N GLY A 97 -23.63 -16.40 -10.31
CA GLY A 97 -23.14 -16.38 -11.68
C GLY A 97 -24.00 -15.54 -12.61
N SER A 98 -23.99 -15.89 -13.88
CA SER A 98 -24.65 -15.17 -14.99
C SER A 98 -23.82 -14.05 -15.62
N PHE A 99 -22.49 -14.10 -15.44
CA PHE A 99 -21.57 -13.20 -16.12
C PHE A 99 -21.23 -13.71 -17.52
N GLU A 100 -20.88 -12.81 -18.43
CA GLU A 100 -20.30 -13.24 -19.70
C GLU A 100 -18.97 -13.99 -19.46
N PRO A 101 -18.75 -15.16 -20.09
CA PRO A 101 -17.50 -15.89 -19.94
C PRO A 101 -16.27 -15.01 -20.20
N GLY A 102 -15.32 -15.01 -19.28
CA GLY A 102 -14.10 -14.20 -19.37
C GLY A 102 -14.20 -12.80 -18.79
N SER A 103 -15.37 -12.37 -18.34
CA SER A 103 -15.53 -11.07 -17.66
C SER A 103 -14.69 -11.00 -16.40
N GLN A 104 -14.04 -9.88 -16.21
CA GLN A 104 -13.37 -9.54 -14.95
C GLN A 104 -14.42 -9.03 -13.97
N ILE A 105 -14.48 -9.64 -12.78
CA ILE A 105 -15.41 -9.29 -11.72
C ILE A 105 -14.59 -8.76 -10.55
N ARG A 106 -14.89 -7.55 -10.10
CA ARG A 106 -14.22 -6.94 -8.94
C ARG A 106 -15.23 -6.50 -7.91
N LEU A 107 -14.98 -6.86 -6.65
CA LEU A 107 -15.67 -6.30 -5.50
C LEU A 107 -14.70 -5.46 -4.70
N SER A 108 -15.15 -4.27 -4.30
CA SER A 108 -14.43 -3.36 -3.43
C SER A 108 -15.38 -2.88 -2.35
N VAL A 109 -15.08 -3.23 -1.10
CA VAL A 109 -15.95 -2.94 0.06
C VAL A 109 -15.05 -2.44 1.20
N PRO A 110 -14.98 -1.13 1.44
CA PRO A 110 -14.32 -0.57 2.61
C PRO A 110 -14.86 -1.19 3.90
N GLU A 111 -13.98 -1.44 4.85
CA GLU A 111 -14.41 -1.98 6.13
C GLU A 111 -15.24 -0.93 6.88
N PRO A 112 -16.49 -1.25 7.29
CA PRO A 112 -17.28 -0.33 8.09
C PRO A 112 -16.65 -0.21 9.48
N ARG A 113 -16.69 1.00 10.03
CA ARG A 113 -16.33 1.24 11.43
C ARG A 113 -17.58 1.20 12.30
N ASP A 114 -17.37 0.82 13.55
CA ASP A 114 -18.40 0.88 14.61
C ASP A 114 -19.61 -0.04 14.40
N ASN A 115 -19.43 -1.22 13.79
CA ASN A 115 -20.51 -2.18 13.51
C ASN A 115 -21.71 -1.55 12.78
N ALA A 116 -21.45 -0.50 12.00
CA ALA A 116 -22.50 0.11 11.18
C ALA A 116 -23.03 -0.93 10.17
N PRO A 117 -24.34 -0.96 9.89
CA PRO A 117 -24.87 -1.82 8.85
C PRO A 117 -24.20 -1.49 7.51
N ILE A 118 -24.13 -2.48 6.61
CA ILE A 118 -23.59 -2.30 5.27
C ILE A 118 -24.29 -1.10 4.61
N SER A 119 -23.51 -0.04 4.43
CA SER A 119 -23.95 1.16 3.73
C SER A 119 -23.85 0.94 2.21
N ASP A 120 -24.18 1.96 1.43
CA ASP A 120 -23.96 1.98 -0.03
C ASP A 120 -22.48 2.22 -0.42
N ASN A 121 -21.54 2.16 0.55
CA ASN A 121 -20.12 2.35 0.34
C ASN A 121 -19.42 1.06 -0.14
N TYR A 122 -19.82 0.58 -1.29
CA TYR A 122 -19.26 -0.61 -1.94
C TYR A 122 -19.36 -0.46 -3.46
N ALA A 123 -18.65 -1.31 -4.19
CA ALA A 123 -18.79 -1.44 -5.63
C ALA A 123 -18.65 -2.91 -6.09
N VAL A 124 -19.50 -3.30 -7.01
CA VAL A 124 -19.32 -4.46 -7.89
C VAL A 124 -19.04 -3.94 -9.28
N LEU A 125 -17.90 -4.32 -9.85
CA LEU A 125 -17.51 -3.93 -11.19
C LEU A 125 -17.41 -5.18 -12.09
N VAL A 126 -17.90 -5.06 -13.30
CA VAL A 126 -17.72 -6.08 -14.34
C VAL A 126 -17.03 -5.40 -15.53
N ASN A 127 -15.87 -5.92 -15.93
CA ASN A 127 -15.02 -5.35 -16.98
C ASN A 127 -14.69 -3.85 -16.74
N GLY A 128 -14.58 -3.45 -15.47
CA GLY A 128 -14.29 -2.08 -15.07
C GLY A 128 -15.51 -1.16 -14.98
N GLU A 129 -16.71 -1.60 -15.37
CA GLU A 129 -17.95 -0.84 -15.24
C GLU A 129 -18.69 -1.22 -13.95
N VAL A 130 -19.23 -0.22 -13.26
CA VAL A 130 -19.99 -0.42 -12.03
C VAL A 130 -21.37 -1.01 -12.39
N VAL A 131 -21.64 -2.19 -11.85
CA VAL A 131 -22.96 -2.86 -12.00
C VAL A 131 -23.80 -2.77 -10.73
N ALA A 132 -23.16 -2.56 -9.56
CA ALA A 132 -23.85 -2.27 -8.29
C ALA A 132 -22.96 -1.40 -7.40
N GLY A 133 -23.60 -0.60 -6.53
CA GLY A 133 -22.91 0.33 -5.61
C GLY A 133 -22.39 1.59 -6.29
N SER A 134 -21.22 2.06 -5.87
CA SER A 134 -20.64 3.34 -6.31
C SER A 134 -19.22 3.17 -6.84
N ARG A 135 -18.85 3.93 -7.87
CA ARG A 135 -17.46 4.00 -8.34
C ARG A 135 -16.55 4.70 -7.34
N GLU A 136 -17.07 5.68 -6.63
CA GLU A 136 -16.32 6.39 -5.59
C GLU A 136 -16.63 5.75 -4.24
N LEU A 137 -15.59 5.32 -3.55
CA LEU A 137 -15.67 4.76 -2.22
C LEU A 137 -14.99 5.68 -1.21
N THR A 138 -15.51 5.67 0.01
CA THR A 138 -14.92 6.41 1.13
C THR A 138 -14.16 5.44 2.03
N GLU A 139 -12.87 5.67 2.20
CA GLU A 139 -12.01 4.97 3.15
C GLU A 139 -11.67 5.90 4.32
N LYS A 140 -11.58 5.35 5.52
CA LYS A 140 -11.21 6.09 6.72
C LYS A 140 -9.99 5.50 7.38
N VAL A 141 -9.00 6.32 7.70
CA VAL A 141 -7.73 5.89 8.30
C VAL A 141 -7.42 6.77 9.50
N THR A 142 -7.23 6.14 10.66
CA THR A 142 -6.84 6.85 11.88
C THR A 142 -5.31 6.81 12.02
N VAL A 143 -4.69 7.98 12.06
CA VAL A 143 -3.24 8.15 12.17
C VAL A 143 -2.93 9.08 13.34
N ALA A 144 -2.15 8.61 14.31
CA ALA A 144 -1.79 9.37 15.51
C ALA A 144 -3.01 10.05 16.18
N GLY A 145 -4.15 9.36 16.22
CA GLY A 145 -5.39 9.86 16.81
C GLY A 145 -6.23 10.80 15.93
N HIS A 146 -5.78 11.10 14.71
CA HIS A 146 -6.51 11.91 13.73
C HIS A 146 -7.17 11.01 12.69
N GLU A 147 -8.46 11.22 12.40
CA GLU A 147 -9.16 10.52 11.32
C GLU A 147 -8.97 11.26 9.99
N PHE A 148 -8.52 10.52 8.98
CA PHE A 148 -8.43 10.97 7.58
C PHE A 148 -9.46 10.24 6.75
N GLU A 149 -10.19 10.98 5.92
CA GLU A 149 -11.15 10.45 4.97
C GLU A 149 -10.59 10.55 3.55
N TYR A 150 -10.67 9.45 2.81
CA TYR A 150 -10.18 9.33 1.44
C TYR A 150 -11.30 8.94 0.51
N ASN A 151 -11.50 9.73 -0.54
CA ASN A 151 -12.30 9.30 -1.69
C ASN A 151 -11.37 8.53 -2.65
N VAL A 152 -11.71 7.28 -2.95
CA VAL A 152 -10.92 6.39 -3.80
C VAL A 152 -11.78 5.80 -4.90
N ASP A 153 -11.18 5.53 -6.07
CA ASP A 153 -11.86 4.82 -7.15
C ASP A 153 -11.94 3.32 -6.83
N ALA A 154 -13.13 2.73 -6.94
CA ALA A 154 -13.37 1.32 -6.67
C ALA A 154 -12.56 0.38 -7.58
N GLY A 155 -12.25 0.81 -8.80
CA GLY A 155 -11.38 0.11 -9.74
C GLY A 155 -9.90 0.42 -9.54
N GLY A 156 -9.54 1.39 -8.68
CA GLY A 156 -8.18 1.77 -8.37
C GLY A 156 -7.51 0.88 -7.31
N PHE A 157 -6.22 1.15 -7.08
CA PHE A 157 -5.49 0.50 -6.01
C PHE A 157 -5.84 1.15 -4.65
N TRP A 158 -6.00 0.31 -3.64
CA TRP A 158 -6.00 0.63 -2.21
C TRP A 158 -5.47 -0.58 -1.45
N GLN A 159 -4.98 -0.39 -0.23
CA GLN A 159 -4.51 -1.49 0.61
C GLN A 159 -5.62 -2.52 0.83
N MET A 160 -5.31 -3.79 0.56
CA MET A 160 -6.32 -4.86 0.53
C MET A 160 -6.70 -5.37 1.91
N HIS A 161 -5.75 -5.32 2.85
CA HIS A 161 -6.00 -5.74 4.23
C HIS A 161 -6.69 -4.61 4.98
N ARG A 162 -7.79 -4.93 5.69
CA ARG A 162 -8.62 -3.96 6.41
C ARG A 162 -7.86 -3.09 7.42
N HIS A 163 -6.79 -3.61 8.03
CA HIS A 163 -5.96 -2.87 8.99
C HIS A 163 -4.66 -2.29 8.41
N ALA A 164 -4.26 -2.68 7.20
CA ALA A 164 -3.01 -2.23 6.60
C ALA A 164 -2.92 -0.70 6.44
N PRO A 165 -3.97 0.02 6.00
CA PRO A 165 -3.89 1.47 5.90
C PRO A 165 -3.49 2.13 7.21
N ILE A 166 -4.09 1.68 8.33
CA ILE A 166 -3.81 2.23 9.67
C ILE A 166 -2.40 1.85 10.14
N ALA A 167 -2.04 0.56 10.07
CA ALA A 167 -0.77 0.06 10.57
C ALA A 167 0.41 0.67 9.83
N LEU A 168 0.40 0.60 8.49
CA LEU A 168 1.48 1.14 7.66
C LEU A 168 1.62 2.65 7.82
N THR A 169 0.51 3.39 7.80
CA THR A 169 0.57 4.85 7.87
C THR A 169 1.05 5.34 9.23
N ASN A 170 0.59 4.74 10.34
CA ASN A 170 1.10 5.09 11.67
C ASN A 170 2.60 4.85 11.76
N HIS A 171 3.07 3.67 11.32
CA HIS A 171 4.51 3.36 11.38
C HIS A 171 5.34 4.33 10.51
N VAL A 172 4.90 4.64 9.29
CA VAL A 172 5.58 5.61 8.41
C VAL A 172 5.63 7.00 9.05
N ILE A 173 4.51 7.46 9.63
CA ILE A 173 4.46 8.78 10.31
C ILE A 173 5.39 8.83 11.51
N ASP A 174 5.45 7.76 12.31
CA ASP A 174 6.35 7.69 13.47
C ASP A 174 7.82 7.76 13.04
N LEU A 175 8.20 7.03 11.98
CA LEU A 175 9.55 7.10 11.41
C LEU A 175 9.87 8.52 10.90
N VAL A 176 8.98 9.12 10.10
CA VAL A 176 9.22 10.46 9.54
C VAL A 176 9.31 11.52 10.65
N ARG A 177 8.48 11.44 11.68
CA ARG A 177 8.57 12.33 12.85
C ARG A 177 9.89 12.18 13.58
N GLY A 178 10.37 10.94 13.75
CA GLY A 178 11.67 10.65 14.35
C GLY A 178 12.81 11.29 13.54
N GLU A 179 12.77 11.21 12.22
CA GLU A 179 13.79 11.80 11.34
C GLU A 179 13.75 13.34 11.31
N LEU A 180 12.61 13.94 11.56
CA LEU A 180 12.46 15.40 11.61
C LEU A 180 12.82 16.00 12.97
N ASP A 181 12.90 15.19 14.03
CA ASP A 181 13.31 15.58 15.39
C ASP A 181 12.70 16.91 15.87
N GLY A 182 11.39 17.06 15.70
CA GLY A 182 10.66 18.27 16.11
C GLY A 182 10.90 19.51 15.23
N ALA A 183 11.46 19.34 14.04
CA ALA A 183 11.66 20.44 13.10
C ALA A 183 10.37 21.22 12.81
N LYS A 184 10.44 22.55 12.88
CA LYS A 184 9.25 23.42 12.60
C LYS A 184 8.86 23.46 11.13
N SER A 185 9.78 23.13 10.23
CA SER A 185 9.51 23.10 8.79
C SER A 185 10.19 21.90 8.15
N ALA A 186 9.52 21.28 7.20
CA ALA A 186 10.03 20.13 6.46
C ALA A 186 9.73 20.24 4.97
N CYS A 187 10.62 19.66 4.17
CA CYS A 187 10.39 19.36 2.76
C CYS A 187 10.30 17.84 2.60
N LEU A 188 9.18 17.33 2.10
CA LEU A 188 8.93 15.90 1.99
C LEU A 188 8.66 15.51 0.54
N TRP A 189 9.05 14.30 0.18
CA TRP A 189 8.58 13.66 -1.05
C TRP A 189 7.77 12.41 -0.69
N ASP A 190 6.65 12.21 -1.41
CA ASP A 190 5.85 10.99 -1.40
C ASP A 190 5.81 10.45 -2.83
N LEU A 191 6.58 9.40 -3.08
CA LEU A 191 6.78 8.83 -4.40
C LEU A 191 5.96 7.54 -4.54
N TYR A 192 5.31 7.38 -5.70
CA TYR A 192 4.31 6.33 -5.95
C TYR A 192 3.11 6.45 -5.00
N SER A 193 2.65 7.68 -4.81
CA SER A 193 1.74 8.08 -3.73
C SER A 193 0.30 7.55 -3.85
N GLY A 194 -0.08 6.93 -4.98
CA GLY A 194 -1.43 6.41 -5.18
C GLY A 194 -2.51 7.48 -4.99
N SER A 195 -3.54 7.15 -4.25
CA SER A 195 -4.63 8.08 -3.89
C SER A 195 -4.32 8.96 -2.67
N GLY A 196 -3.06 8.97 -2.21
CA GLY A 196 -2.57 9.86 -1.16
C GLY A 196 -2.65 9.29 0.26
N LEU A 197 -2.58 7.96 0.42
CA LEU A 197 -2.66 7.31 1.73
C LEU A 197 -1.63 7.90 2.71
N PHE A 198 -0.38 8.03 2.31
CA PHE A 198 0.68 8.65 3.10
C PHE A 198 0.70 10.17 2.94
N THR A 199 0.36 10.69 1.77
CA THR A 199 0.42 12.13 1.45
C THR A 199 -0.33 13.00 2.47
N LEU A 200 -1.59 12.65 2.80
CA LEU A 200 -2.42 13.47 3.68
C LEU A 200 -1.84 13.56 5.10
N PRO A 201 -1.54 12.43 5.78
CA PRO A 201 -0.95 12.48 7.12
C PRO A 201 0.45 13.11 7.13
N LEU A 202 1.29 12.83 6.13
CA LEU A 202 2.61 13.44 6.01
C LEU A 202 2.53 14.98 5.93
N ALA A 203 1.63 15.49 5.12
CA ALA A 203 1.46 16.94 4.95
C ALA A 203 0.84 17.64 6.18
N THR A 204 0.19 16.88 7.07
CA THR A 204 -0.58 17.41 8.20
C THR A 204 0.11 17.21 9.54
N LEU A 205 0.75 16.05 9.75
CA LEU A 205 1.13 15.58 11.08
C LEU A 205 2.64 15.63 11.35
N THR A 206 3.49 16.01 10.38
CA THR A 206 4.95 15.85 10.52
C THR A 206 5.67 17.10 11.00
N ALA A 207 5.31 18.28 10.52
CA ALA A 207 5.87 19.55 10.96
C ALA A 207 4.83 20.67 10.87
N GLU A 208 5.05 21.79 11.59
CA GLU A 208 4.13 22.95 11.55
C GLU A 208 4.00 23.51 10.13
N ARG A 209 5.08 23.51 9.36
CA ARG A 209 5.15 23.97 7.97
C ARG A 209 5.79 22.89 7.09
N THR A 210 4.96 22.12 6.45
CA THR A 210 5.41 21.10 5.50
C THR A 210 5.23 21.59 4.06
N ARG A 211 6.25 21.41 3.22
CA ARG A 211 6.16 21.53 1.75
C ARG A 211 6.38 20.14 1.18
N MET A 212 5.58 19.75 0.23
CA MET A 212 5.59 18.37 -0.22
C MET A 212 5.45 18.22 -1.72
N LEU A 213 6.25 17.33 -2.30
CA LEU A 213 6.05 16.79 -3.63
C LEU A 213 5.43 15.40 -3.51
N SER A 214 4.31 15.17 -4.18
CA SER A 214 3.66 13.87 -4.29
C SER A 214 3.61 13.46 -5.76
N VAL A 215 4.10 12.26 -6.11
CA VAL A 215 4.22 11.80 -7.50
C VAL A 215 3.58 10.42 -7.66
N GLU A 216 2.67 10.31 -8.64
CA GLU A 216 2.00 9.06 -8.97
C GLU A 216 1.76 8.97 -10.49
N GLY A 217 1.95 7.76 -11.07
CA GLY A 217 1.73 7.51 -12.49
C GLY A 217 0.26 7.45 -12.91
N GLY A 218 -0.62 7.03 -12.01
CA GLY A 218 -2.04 6.84 -12.26
C GLY A 218 -2.85 8.13 -12.23
N LYS A 219 -3.35 8.60 -13.37
CA LYS A 219 -4.13 9.86 -13.46
C LYS A 219 -5.33 9.89 -12.52
N THR A 220 -6.05 8.77 -12.38
CA THR A 220 -7.22 8.67 -11.50
C THR A 220 -6.80 8.75 -10.03
N ALA A 221 -5.73 8.07 -9.64
CA ALA A 221 -5.20 8.10 -8.29
C ALA A 221 -4.78 9.52 -7.89
N VAL A 222 -4.02 10.23 -8.75
CA VAL A 222 -3.65 11.64 -8.48
C VAL A 222 -4.87 12.56 -8.39
N ARG A 223 -5.89 12.35 -9.22
CA ARG A 223 -7.14 13.13 -9.15
C ARG A 223 -7.83 12.93 -7.80
N ASN A 224 -7.87 11.69 -7.31
CA ASN A 224 -8.39 11.36 -5.98
C ASN A 224 -7.54 12.04 -4.89
N ALA A 225 -6.21 11.90 -4.94
CA ALA A 225 -5.32 12.55 -3.99
C ALA A 225 -5.52 14.09 -3.95
N GLN A 226 -5.57 14.74 -5.12
CA GLN A 226 -5.83 16.18 -5.21
C GLN A 226 -7.21 16.57 -4.67
N ARG A 227 -8.24 15.73 -4.85
CA ARG A 227 -9.58 15.94 -4.28
C ARG A 227 -9.54 15.83 -2.76
N ASN A 228 -8.89 14.79 -2.23
CA ASN A 228 -8.72 14.55 -0.80
C ASN A 228 -7.97 15.71 -0.13
N LEU A 229 -6.87 16.19 -0.75
CA LEU A 229 -6.13 17.36 -0.27
C LEU A 229 -7.00 18.63 -0.23
N ARG A 230 -7.80 18.89 -1.25
CA ARG A 230 -8.72 20.03 -1.28
C ARG A 230 -9.81 19.93 -0.20
N HIS A 231 -10.30 18.71 0.07
CA HIS A 231 -11.34 18.48 1.09
C HIS A 231 -10.88 18.92 2.48
N ILE A 232 -9.62 18.70 2.82
CA ILE A 232 -9.00 19.13 4.08
C ILE A 232 -8.21 20.44 3.97
N HIS A 233 -8.42 21.21 2.89
CA HIS A 233 -7.83 22.54 2.65
C HIS A 233 -6.30 22.59 2.67
N LEU A 234 -5.61 21.51 2.25
CA LEU A 234 -4.16 21.48 2.13
C LEU A 234 -3.70 22.05 0.79
N GLY A 235 -2.96 23.16 0.85
CA GLY A 235 -2.35 23.84 -0.30
C GLY A 235 -0.82 23.68 -0.37
N ASN A 236 -0.21 22.94 0.54
CA ASN A 236 1.23 22.78 0.68
C ASN A 236 1.80 21.54 -0.05
N VAL A 237 0.98 20.86 -0.84
CA VAL A 237 1.34 19.65 -1.59
C VAL A 237 1.26 19.91 -3.09
N ASP A 238 2.37 19.67 -3.80
CA ASP A 238 2.43 19.65 -5.26
C ASP A 238 2.23 18.20 -5.75
N ALA A 239 0.97 17.82 -6.00
CA ALA A 239 0.59 16.47 -6.43
C ALA A 239 0.61 16.35 -7.95
N ARG A 240 1.55 15.55 -8.50
CA ARG A 240 1.84 15.43 -9.92
C ARG A 240 1.53 14.05 -10.48
N VAL A 241 0.93 14.04 -11.67
CA VAL A 241 0.82 12.83 -12.50
C VAL A 241 2.11 12.67 -13.29
N GLY A 242 2.78 11.53 -13.17
CA GLY A 242 3.93 11.24 -14.00
C GLY A 242 4.73 10.01 -13.55
N ASP A 243 5.61 9.57 -14.43
CA ASP A 243 6.66 8.63 -14.07
C ASP A 243 7.59 9.29 -13.04
N VAL A 244 7.86 8.60 -11.93
CA VAL A 244 8.64 9.14 -10.81
C VAL A 244 10.02 9.60 -11.28
N ALA A 245 10.76 8.75 -12.00
CA ALA A 245 12.11 9.08 -12.46
C ALA A 245 12.16 10.27 -13.43
N LYS A 246 11.10 10.47 -14.23
CA LYS A 246 11.01 11.65 -15.13
C LYS A 246 10.64 12.90 -14.34
N THR A 247 9.74 12.79 -13.38
CA THR A 247 9.32 13.93 -12.56
C THR A 247 10.46 14.43 -11.69
N LEU A 248 11.24 13.53 -11.09
CA LEU A 248 12.40 13.90 -10.27
C LEU A 248 13.53 14.57 -11.05
N ALA A 249 13.59 14.44 -12.37
CA ALA A 249 14.55 15.16 -13.20
C ALA A 249 14.27 16.69 -13.29
N ASN A 250 13.07 17.16 -12.92
CA ASN A 250 12.62 18.55 -13.00
C ASN A 250 11.79 18.95 -11.79
N VAL A 251 12.35 18.85 -10.59
CA VAL A 251 11.71 19.29 -9.36
C VAL A 251 11.91 20.81 -9.20
N ARG A 252 10.87 21.49 -8.71
CA ARG A 252 10.97 22.93 -8.38
C ARG A 252 12.02 23.16 -7.30
N ASN A 253 12.74 24.28 -7.38
CA ASN A 253 13.85 24.59 -6.46
C ASN A 253 13.46 24.56 -4.98
N ASP A 254 12.23 24.99 -4.64
CA ASP A 254 11.71 24.99 -3.28
C ASP A 254 11.36 23.60 -2.73
N LEU A 255 11.33 22.57 -3.59
CA LEU A 255 11.07 21.16 -3.28
C LEU A 255 12.27 20.27 -3.64
N ALA A 256 13.38 20.82 -4.16
CA ALA A 256 14.47 20.05 -4.74
C ALA A 256 15.33 19.31 -3.72
N LYS A 257 15.30 19.71 -2.43
CA LYS A 257 16.07 19.10 -1.34
C LYS A 257 15.10 18.62 -0.25
N PRO A 258 14.64 17.38 -0.32
CA PRO A 258 13.77 16.83 0.70
C PRO A 258 14.54 16.49 1.98
N ASP A 259 13.93 16.73 3.14
CA ASP A 259 14.42 16.20 4.40
C ASP A 259 14.18 14.69 4.47
N VAL A 260 12.97 14.25 4.11
CA VAL A 260 12.60 12.82 4.10
C VAL A 260 11.86 12.50 2.79
N VAL A 261 12.19 11.33 2.23
CA VAL A 261 11.48 10.73 1.09
C VAL A 261 10.72 9.51 1.57
N VAL A 262 9.42 9.46 1.35
CA VAL A 262 8.59 8.25 1.51
C VAL A 262 8.35 7.68 0.12
N LEU A 263 8.50 6.37 -0.06
CA LEU A 263 8.26 5.74 -1.36
C LEU A 263 7.65 4.35 -1.19
N ASP A 264 6.59 4.08 -1.99
CA ASP A 264 5.87 2.79 -2.05
C ASP A 264 5.83 2.28 -3.51
N PRO A 265 6.99 1.85 -4.06
CA PRO A 265 7.09 1.48 -5.46
C PRO A 265 6.40 0.15 -5.76
N PRO A 266 6.09 -0.12 -7.05
CA PRO A 266 5.56 -1.41 -7.48
C PRO A 266 6.56 -2.56 -7.21
N ARG A 267 6.12 -3.81 -7.38
CA ARG A 267 6.93 -5.04 -7.16
C ARG A 267 8.33 -5.02 -7.77
N ALA A 268 8.54 -4.24 -8.81
CA ALA A 268 9.86 -4.12 -9.45
C ALA A 268 10.87 -3.26 -8.67
N GLY A 269 10.43 -2.63 -7.57
CA GLY A 269 11.20 -1.66 -6.80
C GLY A 269 11.27 -0.28 -7.44
N ALA A 270 11.88 0.66 -6.73
CA ALA A 270 12.18 2.01 -7.21
C ALA A 270 13.25 2.01 -8.30
N ARG A 271 14.13 1.03 -8.25
CA ARG A 271 15.28 0.83 -9.14
C ARG A 271 16.38 1.88 -8.98
N ALA A 272 17.57 1.52 -9.43
CA ALA A 272 18.78 2.33 -9.26
C ALA A 272 18.68 3.79 -9.75
N LYS A 273 17.84 4.08 -10.73
CA LYS A 273 17.67 5.45 -11.23
C LYS A 273 17.01 6.34 -10.19
N VAL A 274 15.91 5.91 -9.59
CA VAL A 274 15.19 6.68 -8.56
C VAL A 274 16.04 6.76 -7.28
N CYS A 275 16.70 5.67 -6.88
CA CYS A 275 17.62 5.69 -5.73
C CYS A 275 18.73 6.73 -5.91
N ARG A 276 19.34 6.83 -7.11
CA ARG A 276 20.34 7.86 -7.41
C ARG A 276 19.75 9.27 -7.33
N GLN A 277 18.56 9.50 -7.88
CA GLN A 277 17.91 10.82 -7.83
C GLN A 277 17.58 11.24 -6.39
N ILE A 278 17.20 10.31 -5.51
CA ILE A 278 17.02 10.57 -4.07
C ILE A 278 18.34 11.00 -3.44
N ALA A 279 19.44 10.32 -3.76
CA ALA A 279 20.76 10.65 -3.24
C ALA A 279 21.30 11.98 -3.79
N GLU A 280 21.08 12.26 -5.07
CA GLU A 280 21.45 13.52 -5.74
C GLU A 280 20.65 14.73 -5.19
N ALA A 281 19.41 14.49 -4.76
CA ALA A 281 18.59 15.50 -4.08
C ALA A 281 19.04 15.74 -2.63
N GLU A 282 20.05 15.01 -2.15
CA GLU A 282 20.61 15.12 -0.80
C GLU A 282 19.57 14.82 0.30
N ALA A 283 18.61 13.94 0.03
CA ALA A 283 17.64 13.51 1.03
C ALA A 283 18.36 12.97 2.29
N LYS A 284 17.96 13.45 3.47
CA LYS A 284 18.60 13.02 4.73
C LYS A 284 18.22 11.60 5.09
N SER A 285 16.96 11.24 4.82
CA SER A 285 16.46 9.88 5.02
C SER A 285 15.41 9.49 3.98
N ALA A 286 15.21 8.16 3.85
CA ALA A 286 14.19 7.59 3.00
C ALA A 286 13.46 6.47 3.75
N VAL A 287 12.11 6.53 3.77
CA VAL A 287 11.23 5.49 4.27
C VAL A 287 10.69 4.73 3.07
N TYR A 288 11.11 3.48 2.92
CA TYR A 288 10.79 2.62 1.77
C TYR A 288 9.78 1.55 2.18
N ILE A 289 8.61 1.57 1.57
CA ILE A 289 7.57 0.54 1.70
C ILE A 289 7.74 -0.45 0.53
N ALA A 290 7.78 -1.75 0.80
CA ALA A 290 8.06 -2.76 -0.22
C ALA A 290 7.19 -4.02 -0.07
N CYS A 291 6.49 -4.37 -1.12
CA CYS A 291 5.73 -5.62 -1.21
C CYS A 291 6.55 -6.81 -1.79
N ASP A 292 7.81 -6.59 -2.16
CA ASP A 292 8.71 -7.63 -2.68
C ASP A 292 10.09 -7.53 -2.03
N PRO A 293 10.48 -8.50 -1.20
CA PRO A 293 11.75 -8.47 -0.48
C PRO A 293 12.99 -8.46 -1.38
N ALA A 294 12.92 -9.08 -2.56
CA ALA A 294 14.07 -9.14 -3.46
C ALA A 294 14.33 -7.78 -4.14
N SER A 295 13.27 -7.05 -4.48
CA SER A 295 13.42 -5.69 -5.03
C SER A 295 13.90 -4.71 -3.96
N LEU A 296 13.36 -4.80 -2.73
CA LEU A 296 13.85 -4.00 -1.61
C LEU A 296 15.35 -4.23 -1.39
N ALA A 297 15.79 -5.48 -1.35
CA ALA A 297 17.20 -5.82 -1.14
C ALA A 297 18.12 -5.26 -2.25
N ARG A 298 17.73 -5.35 -3.53
CA ARG A 298 18.49 -4.74 -4.62
C ARG A 298 18.58 -3.21 -4.51
N ASP A 299 17.48 -2.57 -4.15
CA ASP A 299 17.46 -1.12 -3.97
C ASP A 299 18.22 -0.70 -2.69
N THR A 300 18.22 -1.53 -1.65
CA THR A 300 19.07 -1.37 -0.45
C THR A 300 20.55 -1.36 -0.84
N ALA A 301 21.03 -2.35 -1.60
CA ALA A 301 22.42 -2.38 -2.06
C ALA A 301 22.79 -1.09 -2.84
N THR A 302 21.85 -0.59 -3.63
CA THR A 302 22.03 0.67 -4.37
C THR A 302 22.11 1.87 -3.42
N LEU A 303 21.18 2.01 -2.48
CA LEU A 303 21.18 3.11 -1.50
C LEU A 303 22.43 3.10 -0.62
N VAL A 304 22.86 1.91 -0.16
CA VAL A 304 24.10 1.75 0.61
C VAL A 304 25.30 2.22 -0.21
N SER A 305 25.39 1.86 -1.49
CA SER A 305 26.47 2.33 -2.38
C SER A 305 26.47 3.85 -2.61
N LEU A 306 25.34 4.52 -2.34
CA LEU A 306 25.14 5.96 -2.47
C LEU A 306 25.30 6.71 -1.12
N GLY A 307 25.77 6.03 -0.08
CA GLY A 307 26.07 6.63 1.22
C GLY A 307 24.90 6.65 2.20
N TYR A 308 23.94 5.76 2.02
CA TYR A 308 22.88 5.52 3.03
C TYR A 308 23.18 4.26 3.83
N GLU A 309 22.71 4.22 5.05
CA GLU A 309 22.67 2.99 5.88
C GLU A 309 21.22 2.57 6.11
N LEU A 310 20.99 1.28 6.27
CA LEU A 310 19.71 0.76 6.75
C LEU A 310 19.63 0.99 8.26
N ALA A 311 18.81 1.95 8.70
CA ALA A 311 18.69 2.35 10.09
C ALA A 311 17.60 1.58 10.86
N ASP A 312 16.51 1.20 10.17
CA ASP A 312 15.43 0.39 10.73
C ASP A 312 14.77 -0.45 9.64
N ILE A 313 14.20 -1.60 10.01
CA ILE A 313 13.41 -2.44 9.14
C ILE A 313 12.35 -3.18 9.96
N ARG A 314 11.11 -3.21 9.42
CA ARG A 314 10.01 -3.96 10.00
C ARG A 314 9.15 -4.56 8.90
N ALA A 315 8.77 -5.82 9.06
CA ALA A 315 7.82 -6.49 8.19
C ALA A 315 6.39 -6.46 8.79
N PHE A 316 5.40 -6.51 7.92
CA PHE A 316 3.98 -6.52 8.25
C PHE A 316 3.30 -7.69 7.54
N ASP A 317 2.65 -8.54 8.31
CA ASP A 317 1.85 -9.64 7.75
C ASP A 317 0.45 -9.15 7.39
N ILE A 318 0.37 -8.35 6.33
CA ILE A 318 -0.89 -7.86 5.77
C ILE A 318 -1.47 -8.78 4.68
N TYR A 319 -0.90 -9.98 4.53
CA TYR A 319 -1.35 -11.00 3.58
C TYR A 319 -1.34 -12.40 4.20
N PRO A 320 -2.05 -12.64 5.32
CA PRO A 320 -2.13 -13.97 5.92
C PRO A 320 -2.50 -15.06 4.91
N MET A 321 -2.07 -16.28 5.13
CA MET A 321 -2.27 -17.45 4.26
C MET A 321 -1.56 -17.37 2.90
N THR A 322 -0.86 -16.28 2.61
CA THR A 322 -0.08 -16.10 1.37
C THR A 322 1.42 -15.98 1.69
N HIS A 323 2.25 -16.10 0.64
CA HIS A 323 3.70 -15.89 0.76
C HIS A 323 4.11 -14.39 0.70
N HIS A 324 3.16 -13.49 0.47
CA HIS A 324 3.44 -12.06 0.41
C HIS A 324 3.70 -11.49 1.80
N VAL A 325 4.58 -10.51 1.84
CA VAL A 325 4.92 -9.74 3.04
C VAL A 325 5.12 -8.29 2.64
N GLU A 326 4.68 -7.37 3.46
CA GLU A 326 5.00 -5.97 3.32
C GLU A 326 6.15 -5.62 4.25
N THR A 327 7.07 -4.77 3.80
CA THR A 327 8.25 -4.40 4.59
C THR A 327 8.43 -2.89 4.53
N VAL A 328 8.65 -2.26 5.67
CA VAL A 328 9.01 -0.85 5.77
C VAL A 328 10.45 -0.76 6.24
N ALA A 329 11.29 -0.04 5.49
CA ALA A 329 12.71 0.14 5.78
C ALA A 329 13.04 1.63 5.84
N LEU A 330 13.82 2.03 6.85
CA LEU A 330 14.34 3.38 7.00
C LEU A 330 15.81 3.40 6.60
N PHE A 331 16.15 4.28 5.68
CA PHE A 331 17.52 4.58 5.28
C PHE A 331 17.91 5.98 5.73
N ARG A 332 19.09 6.13 6.32
CA ARG A 332 19.68 7.42 6.70
C ARG A 332 20.94 7.69 5.90
N LYS A 333 21.10 8.91 5.44
CA LYS A 333 22.34 9.34 4.78
C LYS A 333 23.43 9.50 5.83
N HIS A 334 24.61 8.93 5.59
CA HIS A 334 25.77 9.16 6.46
C HIS A 334 26.09 10.66 6.52
N GLU A 335 26.22 11.20 7.71
CA GLU A 335 26.81 12.52 7.90
C GLU A 335 28.27 12.48 7.43
N GLN A 336 28.65 13.36 6.49
CA GLN A 336 30.03 13.50 6.00
C GLN A 336 30.86 14.32 6.99
#